data_b1f5ec31790b5f7c38e5abde949eed5d
#
_entry.id   b1f5ec31790b5f7c38e5abde949eed5d
#
_cell.length_a   1.000
_cell.length_b   1.000
_cell.length_c   1.000
_cell.angle_alpha   90.00
_cell.angle_beta   90.00
_cell.angle_gamma   90.00
#
_symmetry.space_group_name_H-M   'P 1'
#
loop_
_entity.id
_entity.type
_entity.pdbx_description
1 polymer ?
#
loop_
_entity_poly.entity_id
_entity_poly.type
_entity_poly.pdbx_seq_one_letter_code
_entity_poly.pdbx_strand_id
1 'polypeptide(L)'
;MILIINTSGNGLEFVLDDKHKTVSVEKQSIALPAETEQFLTECGAKWSDLTAIGVVVGPGSFTGIRMGIAYAKGLALGLNIPVVGINAFELYLAATPDAFVAIDSGRGDFFVASPKHEPCTMTIEEVESEQMTCPHTVGHKPFDLLLAPKIVADKIAHGNVEPAVPMYLRPSYAEEAKNKNVQ
;
A
#
# COMPACT_ATOMS: atom_id res chain seq x y z
N MET A 1 -18.62 -1.16 -7.42
CA MET A 1 -17.93 -1.17 -6.12
C MET A 1 -16.42 -1.32 -6.32
N ILE A 2 -15.60 -0.69 -5.50
CA ILE A 2 -14.13 -0.79 -5.59
C ILE A 2 -13.63 -1.59 -4.39
N LEU A 3 -13.00 -2.74 -4.63
CA LEU A 3 -12.36 -3.54 -3.61
C LEU A 3 -10.91 -3.06 -3.40
N ILE A 4 -10.54 -2.75 -2.18
CA ILE A 4 -9.16 -2.45 -1.78
C ILE A 4 -8.57 -3.62 -1.03
N ILE A 5 -7.33 -3.98 -1.36
CA ILE A 5 -6.56 -5.05 -0.72
C ILE A 5 -5.24 -4.48 -0.19
N ASN A 6 -4.99 -4.62 1.10
CA ASN A 6 -3.71 -4.29 1.72
C ASN A 6 -3.10 -5.52 2.39
N THR A 7 -1.89 -5.86 1.97
CA THR A 7 -1.07 -6.96 2.51
C THR A 7 0.33 -6.47 2.89
N SER A 8 0.53 -5.15 2.91
CA SER A 8 1.84 -4.54 3.17
C SER A 8 2.26 -4.57 4.65
N GLY A 9 1.32 -4.83 5.57
CA GLY A 9 1.53 -4.95 7.01
C GLY A 9 1.52 -6.40 7.53
N ASN A 10 1.31 -6.54 8.84
CA ASN A 10 1.28 -7.82 9.56
C ASN A 10 -0.12 -8.46 9.57
N GLY A 11 -0.85 -8.41 8.48
CA GLY A 11 -2.20 -8.95 8.41
C GLY A 11 -2.79 -8.66 7.04
N LEU A 12 -4.09 -8.91 6.92
CA LEU A 12 -4.85 -8.58 5.74
C LEU A 12 -5.80 -7.44 6.09
N GLU A 13 -5.90 -6.47 5.21
CA GLU A 13 -6.90 -5.41 5.32
C GLU A 13 -7.65 -5.28 4.01
N PHE A 14 -8.95 -5.10 4.14
CA PHE A 14 -9.86 -4.95 3.01
C PHE A 14 -10.75 -3.74 3.21
N VAL A 15 -11.02 -3.02 2.13
CA VAL A 15 -12.07 -2.01 2.09
C VAL A 15 -12.96 -2.26 0.87
N LEU A 16 -14.26 -2.14 1.08
CA LEU A 16 -15.27 -2.14 0.02
C LEU A 16 -16.23 -0.98 0.30
N ASP A 17 -16.15 0.05 -0.52
CA ASP A 17 -16.85 1.31 -0.32
C ASP A 17 -16.51 1.94 1.06
N ASP A 18 -17.43 1.90 2.03
CA ASP A 18 -17.25 2.42 3.40
C ASP A 18 -16.99 1.33 4.45
N LYS A 19 -16.95 0.06 4.05
CA LYS A 19 -16.72 -1.07 4.95
C LYS A 19 -15.25 -1.43 4.99
N HIS A 20 -14.70 -1.58 6.20
CA HIS A 20 -13.31 -1.93 6.45
C HIS A 20 -13.21 -3.18 7.33
N LYS A 21 -12.33 -4.11 6.96
CA LYS A 21 -12.02 -5.32 7.73
C LYS A 21 -10.52 -5.48 7.86
N THR A 22 -10.05 -5.72 9.08
CA THR A 22 -8.67 -6.13 9.38
C THR A 22 -8.67 -7.55 9.90
N VAL A 23 -7.80 -8.40 9.37
CA VAL A 23 -7.68 -9.80 9.77
C VAL A 23 -6.23 -10.09 10.15
N SER A 24 -6.02 -10.55 11.38
CA SER A 24 -4.73 -11.07 11.82
C SER A 24 -4.59 -12.52 11.40
N VAL A 25 -3.55 -12.84 10.65
CA VAL A 25 -3.31 -14.18 10.10
C VAL A 25 -1.85 -14.57 10.21
N GLU A 26 -1.57 -15.85 10.46
CA GLU A 26 -0.20 -16.36 10.49
C GLU A 26 0.44 -16.42 9.10
N LYS A 27 -0.36 -16.79 8.09
CA LYS A 27 0.10 -16.97 6.70
C LYS A 27 -0.85 -16.26 5.75
N GLN A 28 -0.52 -15.02 5.40
CA GLN A 28 -1.30 -14.19 4.49
C GLN A 28 -1.60 -14.89 3.16
N SER A 29 -0.62 -15.60 2.57
CA SER A 29 -0.79 -16.26 1.27
C SER A 29 -1.85 -17.34 1.24
N ILE A 30 -2.08 -18.01 2.36
CA ILE A 30 -3.12 -19.05 2.48
C ILE A 30 -4.48 -18.42 2.76
N ALA A 31 -4.51 -17.42 3.62
CA ALA A 31 -5.76 -16.81 4.09
C ALA A 31 -6.38 -15.84 3.08
N LEU A 32 -5.56 -15.15 2.28
CA LEU A 32 -6.00 -14.04 1.43
C LEU A 32 -7.21 -14.37 0.53
N PRO A 33 -7.27 -15.50 -0.20
CA PRO A 33 -8.42 -15.80 -1.06
C PRO A 33 -9.70 -16.00 -0.25
N ALA A 34 -9.64 -16.80 0.82
CA ALA A 34 -10.80 -17.13 1.65
C ALA A 34 -11.34 -15.89 2.39
N GLU A 35 -10.43 -15.08 2.96
CA GLU A 35 -10.80 -13.85 3.66
C GLU A 35 -11.39 -12.79 2.71
N THR A 36 -10.92 -12.73 1.46
CA THR A 36 -11.52 -11.84 0.46
C THR A 36 -12.94 -12.24 0.11
N GLU A 37 -13.18 -13.52 -0.12
CA GLU A 37 -14.52 -14.04 -0.42
C GLU A 37 -15.48 -13.86 0.76
N GLN A 38 -14.99 -14.15 1.97
CA GLN A 38 -15.75 -13.94 3.19
C GLN A 38 -16.11 -12.46 3.37
N PHE A 39 -15.17 -11.54 3.15
CA PHE A 39 -15.41 -10.10 3.28
C PHE A 39 -16.45 -9.61 2.28
N LEU A 40 -16.40 -10.04 1.02
CA LEU A 40 -17.44 -9.72 0.04
C LEU A 40 -18.81 -10.21 0.50
N THR A 41 -18.89 -11.45 1.01
CA THR A 41 -20.13 -12.03 1.54
C THR A 41 -20.66 -11.22 2.72
N GLU A 42 -19.82 -10.85 3.68
CA GLU A 42 -20.16 -10.00 4.83
C GLU A 42 -20.67 -8.61 4.39
N CYS A 43 -20.14 -8.10 3.29
CA CYS A 43 -20.61 -6.86 2.67
C CYS A 43 -21.91 -7.01 1.89
N GLY A 44 -22.39 -8.24 1.64
CA GLY A 44 -23.54 -8.51 0.77
C GLY A 44 -23.25 -8.30 -0.72
N ALA A 45 -21.97 -8.29 -1.11
CA ALA A 45 -21.50 -8.06 -2.47
C ALA A 45 -21.12 -9.37 -3.16
N LYS A 46 -21.16 -9.34 -4.49
CA LYS A 46 -20.71 -10.44 -5.36
C LYS A 46 -19.48 -9.98 -6.17
N TRP A 47 -18.73 -10.93 -6.66
CA TRP A 47 -17.60 -10.65 -7.57
C TRP A 47 -17.99 -9.80 -8.78
N SER A 48 -19.21 -10.03 -9.31
CA SER A 48 -19.77 -9.27 -10.45
C SER A 48 -20.09 -7.81 -10.15
N ASP A 49 -20.15 -7.42 -8.90
CA ASP A 49 -20.46 -6.06 -8.49
C ASP A 49 -19.21 -5.17 -8.45
N LEU A 50 -18.04 -5.80 -8.54
CA LEU A 50 -16.77 -5.10 -8.56
C LEU A 50 -16.51 -4.44 -9.92
N THR A 51 -16.11 -3.18 -9.88
CA THR A 51 -15.77 -2.39 -11.06
C THR A 51 -14.27 -2.05 -11.14
N ALA A 52 -13.55 -2.20 -10.04
CA ALA A 52 -12.09 -2.04 -9.98
C ALA A 52 -11.53 -2.70 -8.71
N ILE A 53 -10.23 -3.00 -8.72
CA ILE A 53 -9.48 -3.43 -7.55
C ILE A 53 -8.34 -2.44 -7.30
N GLY A 54 -8.28 -1.90 -6.08
CA GLY A 54 -7.12 -1.16 -5.58
C GLY A 54 -6.22 -2.09 -4.76
N VAL A 55 -4.91 -1.96 -4.89
CA VAL A 55 -3.96 -2.73 -4.08
C VAL A 55 -2.85 -1.84 -3.56
N VAL A 56 -2.50 -1.99 -2.28
CA VAL A 56 -1.39 -1.25 -1.69
C VAL A 56 -0.07 -1.81 -2.21
N VAL A 57 0.72 -0.95 -2.87
CA VAL A 57 1.97 -1.33 -3.56
C VAL A 57 3.23 -1.04 -2.73
N GLY A 58 3.09 -0.53 -1.51
CA GLY A 58 4.17 -0.21 -0.59
C GLY A 58 4.26 1.28 -0.23
N PRO A 59 5.28 1.66 0.54
CA PRO A 59 6.28 0.79 1.16
C PRO A 59 5.70 -0.11 2.26
N GLY A 60 6.42 -1.23 2.56
CA GLY A 60 6.01 -2.19 3.58
C GLY A 60 6.64 -3.57 3.37
N SER A 61 5.96 -4.62 3.84
CA SER A 61 6.40 -6.02 3.72
C SER A 61 6.64 -6.42 2.26
N PHE A 62 7.89 -6.72 1.92
CA PHE A 62 8.31 -7.11 0.57
C PHE A 62 7.52 -8.31 0.01
N THR A 63 7.34 -9.35 0.83
CA THR A 63 6.58 -10.55 0.43
C THR A 63 5.08 -10.25 0.36
N GLY A 64 4.56 -9.53 1.34
CA GLY A 64 3.15 -9.17 1.40
C GLY A 64 2.72 -8.34 0.19
N ILE A 65 3.47 -7.30 -0.14
CA ILE A 65 3.20 -6.43 -1.30
C ILE A 65 3.13 -7.23 -2.60
N ARG A 66 4.12 -8.08 -2.87
CA ARG A 66 4.15 -8.90 -4.10
C ARG A 66 2.97 -9.86 -4.18
N MET A 67 2.64 -10.49 -3.06
CA MET A 67 1.52 -11.41 -2.96
C MET A 67 0.18 -10.69 -3.21
N GLY A 68 -0.05 -9.55 -2.55
CA GLY A 68 -1.26 -8.76 -2.75
C GLY A 68 -1.43 -8.28 -4.18
N ILE A 69 -0.36 -7.78 -4.81
CA ILE A 69 -0.36 -7.36 -6.20
C ILE A 69 -0.66 -8.53 -7.15
N ALA A 70 0.00 -9.68 -6.94
CA ALA A 70 -0.23 -10.86 -7.79
C ALA A 70 -1.68 -11.35 -7.68
N TYR A 71 -2.22 -11.38 -6.47
CA TYR A 71 -3.60 -11.77 -6.22
C TYR A 71 -4.60 -10.78 -6.84
N ALA A 72 -4.42 -9.47 -6.61
CA ALA A 72 -5.25 -8.43 -7.17
C ALA A 72 -5.26 -8.46 -8.72
N LYS A 73 -4.10 -8.65 -9.34
CA LYS A 73 -3.97 -8.81 -10.80
C LYS A 73 -4.68 -10.06 -11.32
N GLY A 74 -4.57 -11.18 -10.60
CA GLY A 74 -5.26 -12.41 -10.96
C GLY A 74 -6.78 -12.26 -10.92
N LEU A 75 -7.31 -11.64 -9.87
CA LEU A 75 -8.74 -11.32 -9.76
C LEU A 75 -9.20 -10.36 -10.86
N ALA A 76 -8.48 -9.25 -11.05
CA ALA A 76 -8.81 -8.24 -12.05
C ALA A 76 -8.85 -8.82 -13.47
N LEU A 77 -7.89 -9.70 -13.80
CA LEU A 77 -7.87 -10.43 -15.07
C LEU A 77 -9.11 -11.34 -15.21
N GLY A 78 -9.44 -12.12 -14.17
CA GLY A 78 -10.59 -13.02 -14.19
C GLY A 78 -11.93 -12.31 -14.28
N LEU A 79 -12.02 -11.12 -13.70
CA LEU A 79 -13.23 -10.29 -13.69
C LEU A 79 -13.30 -9.30 -14.86
N ASN A 80 -12.23 -9.15 -15.64
CA ASN A 80 -12.09 -8.18 -16.71
C ASN A 80 -12.33 -6.72 -16.24
N ILE A 81 -11.73 -6.35 -15.11
CA ILE A 81 -11.80 -5.02 -14.50
C ILE A 81 -10.39 -4.46 -14.25
N PRO A 82 -10.21 -3.14 -14.12
CA PRO A 82 -8.90 -2.55 -13.84
C PRO A 82 -8.39 -2.89 -12.44
N VAL A 83 -7.05 -2.99 -12.32
CA VAL A 83 -6.32 -3.01 -11.05
C VAL A 83 -5.47 -1.75 -10.93
N VAL A 84 -5.55 -1.07 -9.79
CA VAL A 84 -4.89 0.22 -9.53
C VAL A 84 -3.96 0.10 -8.33
N GLY A 85 -2.69 0.47 -8.50
CA GLY A 85 -1.74 0.57 -7.39
C GLY A 85 -1.96 1.84 -6.57
N ILE A 86 -1.85 1.71 -5.23
CA ILE A 86 -1.91 2.82 -4.28
C ILE A 86 -0.68 2.69 -3.39
N ASN A 87 0.15 3.72 -3.31
CA ASN A 87 1.25 3.70 -2.36
C ASN A 87 0.81 4.28 -0.99
N ALA A 88 1.50 3.89 0.08
CA ALA A 88 1.15 4.31 1.43
C ALA A 88 1.28 5.83 1.62
N PHE A 89 2.19 6.48 0.90
CA PHE A 89 2.35 7.94 0.98
C PHE A 89 1.11 8.67 0.46
N GLU A 90 0.49 8.17 -0.63
CA GLU A 90 -0.77 8.74 -1.14
C GLU A 90 -1.87 8.73 -0.08
N LEU A 91 -1.96 7.67 0.72
CA LEU A 91 -2.94 7.56 1.80
C LEU A 91 -2.67 8.54 2.94
N TYR A 92 -1.40 8.68 3.36
CA TYR A 92 -1.03 9.66 4.38
C TYR A 92 -1.25 11.10 3.90
N LEU A 93 -0.82 11.41 2.68
CA LEU A 93 -0.95 12.75 2.11
C LEU A 93 -2.39 13.11 1.73
N ALA A 94 -3.24 12.12 1.44
CA ALA A 94 -4.68 12.37 1.27
C ALA A 94 -5.35 12.80 2.59
N ALA A 95 -4.88 12.28 3.73
CA ALA A 95 -5.35 12.70 5.05
C ALA A 95 -4.72 14.02 5.51
N THR A 96 -3.44 14.27 5.17
CA THR A 96 -2.67 15.44 5.60
C THR A 96 -1.75 15.91 4.46
N PRO A 97 -2.24 16.75 3.54
CA PRO A 97 -1.56 17.08 2.28
C PRO A 97 -0.16 17.69 2.41
N ASP A 98 0.10 18.45 3.49
CA ASP A 98 1.37 19.13 3.71
C ASP A 98 2.30 18.39 4.67
N ALA A 99 1.99 17.12 4.98
CA ALA A 99 2.77 16.35 5.93
C ALA A 99 4.12 15.92 5.37
N PHE A 100 5.11 15.80 6.27
CA PHE A 100 6.29 14.97 6.08
C PHE A 100 5.95 13.56 6.53
N VAL A 101 5.89 12.62 5.59
CA VAL A 101 5.58 11.22 5.87
C VAL A 101 6.88 10.49 6.15
N ALA A 102 6.98 9.85 7.32
CA ALA A 102 8.14 9.04 7.72
C ALA A 102 7.66 7.69 8.25
N ILE A 103 7.80 6.63 7.46
CA ILE A 103 7.38 5.26 7.77
C ILE A 103 8.62 4.47 8.18
N ASP A 104 8.63 3.92 9.40
CA ASP A 104 9.72 3.06 9.86
C ASP A 104 9.88 1.85 8.92
N SER A 105 11.06 1.68 8.37
CA SER A 105 11.37 0.55 7.49
C SER A 105 11.62 -0.77 8.22
N GLY A 106 11.73 -0.72 9.56
CA GLY A 106 12.14 -1.84 10.40
C GLY A 106 13.63 -2.20 10.28
N ARG A 107 14.47 -1.30 9.72
CA ARG A 107 15.93 -1.52 9.51
C ARG A 107 16.79 -0.37 10.03
N GLY A 108 16.23 0.51 10.88
CA GLY A 108 16.93 1.64 11.47
C GLY A 108 16.99 2.87 10.55
N ASP A 109 16.18 2.93 9.53
CA ASP A 109 15.94 4.07 8.67
C ASP A 109 14.44 4.18 8.33
N PHE A 110 14.06 5.19 7.58
CA PHE A 110 12.69 5.50 7.24
C PHE A 110 12.47 5.58 5.73
N PHE A 111 11.30 5.15 5.29
CA PHE A 111 10.75 5.52 4.00
C PHE A 111 10.04 6.86 4.15
N VAL A 112 10.43 7.83 3.35
CA VAL A 112 9.92 9.21 3.48
C VAL A 112 9.34 9.73 2.17
N ALA A 113 8.37 10.64 2.30
CA ALA A 113 7.85 11.46 1.22
C ALA A 113 7.20 12.73 1.78
N SER A 114 7.18 13.79 0.99
CA SER A 114 6.45 15.03 1.30
C SER A 114 6.23 15.81 0.00
N PRO A 115 5.47 16.92 0.00
CA PRO A 115 5.41 17.81 -1.17
C PRO A 115 6.77 18.36 -1.65
N LYS A 116 7.81 18.29 -0.79
CA LYS A 116 9.16 18.73 -1.10
C LYS A 116 10.14 17.59 -1.42
N HIS A 117 9.78 16.36 -1.08
CA HIS A 117 10.65 15.20 -1.19
C HIS A 117 9.92 14.07 -1.93
N GLU A 118 10.47 13.71 -3.08
CA GLU A 118 10.05 12.46 -3.75
C GLU A 118 10.31 11.26 -2.84
N PRO A 119 9.54 10.18 -2.96
CA PRO A 119 9.72 8.99 -2.15
C PRO A 119 11.16 8.46 -2.15
N CYS A 120 11.79 8.40 -0.97
CA CYS A 120 13.17 7.93 -0.78
C CYS A 120 13.36 7.28 0.60
N THR A 121 14.60 6.92 0.94
CA THR A 121 14.99 6.49 2.28
C THR A 121 15.81 7.58 2.96
N MET A 122 15.60 7.79 4.26
CA MET A 122 16.37 8.70 5.11
C MET A 122 16.83 8.00 6.39
N THR A 123 17.98 8.40 6.92
CA THR A 123 18.44 7.98 8.24
C THR A 123 17.59 8.63 9.36
N ILE A 124 17.76 8.16 10.59
CA ILE A 124 17.09 8.75 11.75
C ILE A 124 17.44 10.24 11.89
N GLU A 125 18.72 10.57 11.77
CA GLU A 125 19.23 11.94 11.92
C GLU A 125 18.66 12.89 10.85
N GLU A 126 18.55 12.43 9.61
CA GLU A 126 17.95 13.20 8.52
C GLU A 126 16.45 13.44 8.78
N VAL A 127 15.72 12.40 9.22
CA VAL A 127 14.30 12.52 9.57
C VAL A 127 14.09 13.48 10.74
N GLU A 128 14.90 13.41 11.80
CA GLU A 128 14.84 14.32 12.94
C GLU A 128 15.08 15.77 12.51
N SER A 129 16.02 16.01 11.62
CA SER A 129 16.28 17.34 11.05
C SER A 129 15.07 17.88 10.29
N GLU A 130 14.43 17.07 9.46
CA GLU A 130 13.23 17.46 8.70
C GLU A 130 12.03 17.70 9.63
N GLN A 131 11.86 16.90 10.69
CA GLN A 131 10.81 17.07 11.69
C GLN A 131 10.87 18.41 12.41
N MET A 132 12.07 18.94 12.66
CA MET A 132 12.25 20.26 13.27
C MET A 132 11.68 21.40 12.41
N THR A 133 11.59 21.20 11.10
CA THR A 133 11.10 22.19 10.13
C THR A 133 9.67 21.96 9.67
N CYS A 134 9.16 20.73 9.81
CA CYS A 134 7.81 20.35 9.40
C CYS A 134 6.91 20.11 10.61
N PRO A 135 5.89 20.93 10.84
CA PRO A 135 5.01 20.80 12.01
C PRO A 135 4.09 19.56 11.96
N HIS A 136 3.93 18.94 10.80
CA HIS A 136 3.04 17.80 10.59
C HIS A 136 3.81 16.59 10.09
N THR A 137 4.41 15.82 11.02
CA THR A 137 5.02 14.53 10.69
C THR A 137 4.02 13.41 10.94
N VAL A 138 3.82 12.56 9.93
CA VAL A 138 2.95 11.37 9.99
C VAL A 138 3.74 10.12 9.61
N GLY A 139 3.14 8.94 9.80
CA GLY A 139 3.79 7.65 9.46
C GLY A 139 4.08 6.77 10.68
N HIS A 140 4.00 7.34 11.90
CA HIS A 140 4.09 6.60 13.16
C HIS A 140 2.80 5.85 13.54
N LYS A 141 1.69 6.15 12.85
CA LYS A 141 0.40 5.45 12.96
C LYS A 141 0.04 4.85 11.60
N PRO A 142 -0.76 3.78 11.55
CA PRO A 142 -1.28 3.27 10.30
C PRO A 142 -2.02 4.35 9.51
N PHE A 143 -1.92 4.29 8.19
CA PHE A 143 -2.71 5.14 7.30
C PHE A 143 -4.20 4.72 7.31
N ASP A 144 -5.07 5.63 6.94
CA ASP A 144 -6.50 5.35 6.80
C ASP A 144 -6.79 4.73 5.42
N LEU A 145 -7.02 3.41 5.41
CA LEU A 145 -7.31 2.68 4.18
C LEU A 145 -8.69 3.02 3.59
N LEU A 146 -9.60 3.61 4.36
CA LEU A 146 -10.91 4.08 3.87
C LEU A 146 -10.80 5.20 2.84
N LEU A 147 -9.66 5.87 2.73
CA LEU A 147 -9.39 6.87 1.69
C LEU A 147 -9.09 6.24 0.31
N ALA A 148 -8.70 4.97 0.29
CA ALA A 148 -8.23 4.29 -0.91
C ALA A 148 -9.29 4.17 -2.03
N PRO A 149 -10.57 3.86 -1.79
CA PRO A 149 -11.58 3.79 -2.85
C PRO A 149 -11.70 5.08 -3.64
N LYS A 150 -11.65 6.24 -2.95
CA LYS A 150 -11.68 7.55 -3.61
C LYS A 150 -10.44 7.78 -4.47
N ILE A 151 -9.25 7.47 -3.95
CA ILE A 151 -7.98 7.60 -4.70
C ILE A 151 -8.04 6.76 -5.98
N VAL A 152 -8.52 5.50 -5.89
CA VAL A 152 -8.68 4.60 -7.05
C VAL A 152 -9.67 5.17 -8.05
N ALA A 153 -10.83 5.64 -7.58
CA ALA A 153 -11.84 6.24 -8.45
C ALA A 153 -11.29 7.47 -9.19
N ASP A 154 -10.59 8.35 -8.48
CA ASP A 154 -9.96 9.54 -9.06
C ASP A 154 -8.89 9.19 -10.10
N LYS A 155 -8.04 8.20 -9.83
CA LYS A 155 -7.03 7.70 -10.80
C LYS A 155 -7.69 7.16 -12.07
N ILE A 156 -8.75 6.38 -11.94
CA ILE A 156 -9.50 5.84 -13.09
C ILE A 156 -10.15 6.97 -13.90
N ALA A 157 -10.82 7.90 -13.22
CA ALA A 157 -11.51 9.02 -13.87
C ALA A 157 -10.57 9.92 -14.69
N HIS A 158 -9.32 10.09 -14.22
CA HIS A 158 -8.30 10.90 -14.91
C HIS A 158 -7.42 10.10 -15.88
N GLY A 159 -7.66 8.80 -16.06
CA GLY A 159 -6.85 7.93 -16.92
C GLY A 159 -5.45 7.62 -16.36
N ASN A 160 -5.19 7.92 -15.09
CA ASN A 160 -3.91 7.70 -14.41
C ASN A 160 -3.84 6.28 -13.82
N VAL A 161 -4.24 5.29 -14.59
CA VAL A 161 -4.19 3.88 -14.19
C VAL A 161 -2.80 3.34 -14.48
N GLU A 162 -1.86 3.60 -13.59
CA GLU A 162 -0.54 2.99 -13.66
C GLU A 162 -0.62 1.50 -13.31
N PRO A 163 0.26 0.66 -13.95
CA PRO A 163 0.33 -0.75 -13.58
C PRO A 163 0.63 -0.91 -12.09
N ALA A 164 -0.14 -1.73 -11.39
CA ALA A 164 0.15 -2.06 -9.99
C ALA A 164 1.48 -2.84 -9.92
N VAL A 165 2.56 -2.14 -9.61
CA VAL A 165 3.91 -2.69 -9.43
C VAL A 165 4.41 -2.36 -8.03
N PRO A 166 5.24 -3.23 -7.41
CA PRO A 166 5.78 -2.94 -6.10
C PRO A 166 6.60 -1.66 -6.09
N MET A 167 6.37 -0.80 -5.11
CA MET A 167 7.19 0.39 -4.87
C MET A 167 8.43 0.00 -4.08
N TYR A 168 9.56 -0.12 -4.76
CA TYR A 168 10.84 -0.41 -4.14
C TYR A 168 11.64 0.87 -3.96
N LEU A 169 11.76 1.33 -2.72
CA LEU A 169 12.62 2.47 -2.34
C LEU A 169 14.03 2.01 -1.93
N ARG A 170 14.26 0.69 -1.97
CA ARG A 170 15.52 0.06 -1.56
C ARG A 170 15.78 -1.17 -2.40
N PRO A 171 17.06 -1.49 -2.73
CA PRO A 171 17.42 -2.76 -3.34
C PRO A 171 16.98 -3.95 -2.48
N SER A 172 16.74 -5.08 -3.09
CA SER A 172 16.49 -6.33 -2.36
C SER A 172 17.76 -6.79 -1.60
N TYR A 173 17.61 -7.61 -0.57
CA TYR A 173 18.75 -8.20 0.15
C TYR A 173 19.75 -8.91 -0.78
N ALA A 174 19.26 -9.55 -1.83
CA ALA A 174 20.10 -10.24 -2.81
C ALA A 174 20.94 -9.25 -3.64
N GLU A 175 20.40 -8.10 -3.97
CA GLU A 175 21.11 -7.03 -4.69
C GLU A 175 22.10 -6.31 -3.77
N GLU A 176 21.73 -6.05 -2.51
CA GLU A 176 22.64 -5.49 -1.50
C GLU A 176 23.83 -6.42 -1.24
N ALA A 177 23.59 -7.74 -1.15
CA ALA A 177 24.65 -8.73 -0.96
C ALA A 177 25.61 -8.82 -2.16
N LYS A 178 25.09 -8.68 -3.38
CA LYS A 178 25.95 -8.62 -4.59
C LYS A 178 26.81 -7.37 -4.61
N ASN A 179 26.27 -6.23 -4.26
CA ASN A 179 27.00 -4.95 -4.25
C ASN A 179 28.11 -4.94 -3.19
N LYS A 180 27.95 -5.62 -2.06
CA LYS A 180 29.00 -5.77 -1.02
C LYS A 180 30.14 -6.73 -1.43
N ASN A 181 29.89 -7.66 -2.35
CA ASN A 181 30.90 -8.62 -2.83
C ASN A 181 31.70 -8.09 -4.05
N VAL A 182 31.41 -6.89 -4.53
CA VAL A 182 32.08 -6.26 -5.69
C VAL A 182 33.05 -5.14 -5.24
N GLN A 183 33.12 -4.85 -3.95
CA GLN A 183 34.13 -3.97 -3.32
C GLN A 183 35.21 -4.81 -2.64
#